data_ef342093f599bdfadee79bf33975d991
#
_entry.id   ef342093f599bdfadee79bf33975d991
#
_cell.length_a   1.000
_cell.length_b   1.000
_cell.length_c   1.000
_cell.angle_alpha   90.00
_cell.angle_beta   90.00
_cell.angle_gamma   90.00
#
_symmetry.space_group_name_H-M   'P 1'
#
loop_
_entity.id
_entity.type
_entity.pdbx_description
1 polymer ?
#
loop_
_entity_poly.entity_id
_entity_poly.type
_entity_poly.pdbx_seq_one_letter_code
_entity_poly.pdbx_strand_id
1 'polypeptide(L)' 'MSADIRKLLAANPFIPFTIHLADGGAVRVPTSDHVFVFPTGSRLVVTHDDDTYDMISALLISRVIVDAHPDNIAA' A
#
# COMPACT_ATOMS: atom_id res chain seq x y z
N MET A 1 5.35 -3.03 -9.88
CA MET A 1 4.43 -2.42 -8.88
C MET A 1 5.08 -2.24 -7.51
N SER A 2 5.94 -3.17 -7.05
CA SER A 2 6.59 -3.02 -5.74
C SER A 2 7.49 -1.79 -5.65
N ALA A 3 8.16 -1.38 -6.73
CA ALA A 3 8.95 -0.15 -6.74
C ALA A 3 8.08 1.09 -6.49
N ASP A 4 6.88 1.11 -7.04
CA ASP A 4 5.94 2.21 -6.83
C ASP A 4 5.47 2.25 -5.38
N ILE A 5 5.19 1.09 -4.80
CA ILE A 5 4.78 0.99 -3.39
C ILE A 5 5.91 1.46 -2.48
N ARG A 6 7.16 1.09 -2.77
CA ARG A 6 8.31 1.59 -1.99
C ARG A 6 8.40 3.11 -2.02
N LYS A 7 8.15 3.73 -3.17
CA LYS A 7 8.16 5.19 -3.28
C LYS A 7 7.04 5.80 -2.43
N LEU A 8 5.85 5.21 -2.46
CA LEU A 8 4.73 5.69 -1.65
C LEU A 8 5.02 5.57 -0.15
N LEU A 9 5.69 4.48 0.26
CA LEU A 9 6.06 4.29 1.66
C LEU A 9 7.13 5.26 2.13
N ALA A 10 8.01 5.70 1.22
CA ALA A 10 9.08 6.65 1.53
C ALA A 10 8.65 8.11 1.42
N ALA A 11 7.45 8.38 0.93
CA ALA A 11 6.98 9.75 0.74
C ALA A 11 6.85 10.49 2.07
N ASN A 12 7.20 11.75 2.08
CA ASN A 12 7.10 12.62 3.25
C ASN A 12 6.41 13.94 2.87
N PRO A 13 5.20 14.19 3.35
CA PRO A 13 4.43 13.33 4.25
C PRO A 13 3.92 12.07 3.57
N PHE A 14 3.71 11.01 4.37
CA PHE A 14 3.07 9.80 3.89
C PHE A 14 1.60 10.07 3.57
N ILE A 15 1.14 9.57 2.44
CA ILE A 15 -0.27 9.69 2.06
C ILE A 15 -0.85 8.27 2.01
N PRO A 16 -1.93 7.98 2.75
CA PRO A 16 -2.54 6.66 2.73
C PRO A 16 -2.98 6.25 1.33
N PHE A 17 -2.96 4.96 1.09
CA PHE A 17 -3.37 4.41 -0.20
C PHE A 17 -4.04 3.05 -0.02
N THR A 18 -4.69 2.60 -1.08
CA THR A 18 -5.36 1.30 -1.12
C THR A 18 -4.77 0.47 -2.25
N ILE A 19 -4.39 -0.76 -1.93
CA ILE A 19 -3.87 -1.73 -2.90
C ILE A 19 -5.05 -2.55 -3.39
N HIS A 20 -5.29 -2.57 -4.70
CA HIS A 20 -6.30 -3.40 -5.32
C HIS A 20 -5.67 -4.63 -5.93
N LEU A 21 -6.28 -5.79 -5.67
CA LEU A 21 -5.78 -7.07 -6.11
C LEU A 21 -6.57 -7.58 -7.31
N ALA A 22 -5.93 -8.41 -8.13
CA ALA A 22 -6.53 -8.97 -9.33
C ALA A 22 -7.76 -9.84 -9.02
N ASP A 23 -7.85 -10.40 -7.81
CA ASP A 23 -8.99 -11.21 -7.37
C ASP A 23 -10.20 -10.38 -6.92
N GLY A 24 -10.10 -9.06 -6.99
CA GLY A 24 -11.15 -8.15 -6.55
C GLY A 24 -11.01 -7.67 -5.12
N GLY A 25 -10.03 -8.19 -4.37
CA GLY A 25 -9.76 -7.74 -3.01
C GLY A 25 -9.13 -6.36 -2.97
N ALA A 26 -9.23 -5.70 -1.83
CA ALA A 26 -8.60 -4.41 -1.59
C ALA A 26 -8.01 -4.38 -0.19
N VAL A 27 -6.82 -3.80 -0.06
CA VAL A 27 -6.11 -3.73 1.23
C VAL A 27 -5.72 -2.29 1.49
N ARG A 28 -6.16 -1.77 2.61
CA ARG A 28 -5.90 -0.38 3.03
C ARG A 28 -4.54 -0.27 3.69
N VAL A 29 -3.78 0.76 3.35
CA VAL A 29 -2.50 1.09 3.97
C VAL A 29 -2.61 2.47 4.60
N PRO A 30 -2.93 2.55 5.91
CA PRO A 30 -3.14 3.83 6.57
C PRO A 30 -1.84 4.54 6.97
N THR A 31 -0.78 3.80 7.23
CA THR A 31 0.53 4.36 7.56
C THR A 31 1.64 3.53 6.92
N SER A 32 2.84 4.11 6.83
CA SER A 32 4.00 3.39 6.30
C SER A 32 4.43 2.20 7.16
N ASP A 33 4.07 2.20 8.44
CA ASP A 33 4.44 1.12 9.36
C ASP A 33 3.63 -0.16 9.14
N HIS A 34 2.56 -0.08 8.36
CA HIS A 34 1.69 -1.23 8.11
C HIS A 34 2.18 -2.13 6.99
N VAL A 35 3.25 -1.77 6.27
CA VAL A 35 3.68 -2.53 5.10
C VAL A 35 5.16 -2.84 5.18
N PHE A 36 5.50 -4.08 4.89
CA PHE A 36 6.88 -4.50 4.65
C PHE A 36 6.97 -5.08 3.24
N VAL A 37 7.83 -4.52 2.40
CA VAL A 37 8.12 -5.05 1.07
C VAL A 37 9.37 -5.92 1.17
N PHE A 38 9.28 -7.16 0.66
CA PHE A 38 10.43 -8.05 0.66
C PHE A 38 11.57 -7.45 -0.16
N PRO A 39 12.84 -7.70 0.21
CA PRO A 39 13.98 -7.13 -0.51
C PRO A 39 13.97 -7.41 -2.01
N THR A 40 13.48 -8.59 -2.41
CA THR A 40 13.37 -8.93 -3.83
C THR A 40 12.24 -8.21 -4.55
N GLY A 41 11.31 -7.59 -3.81
CA GLY A 41 10.13 -6.97 -4.39
C GLY A 41 9.05 -7.95 -4.84
N SER A 42 9.24 -9.26 -4.61
CA SER A 42 8.29 -10.28 -5.08
C SER A 42 7.03 -10.37 -4.23
N ARG A 43 7.10 -9.98 -2.98
CA ARG A 43 6.00 -10.05 -2.02
C ARG A 43 5.99 -8.84 -1.12
N LEU A 44 4.84 -8.60 -0.51
CA LEU A 44 4.73 -7.62 0.57
C LEU A 44 3.76 -8.16 1.62
N VAL A 45 3.94 -7.65 2.84
CA VAL A 45 3.07 -7.97 3.97
C VAL A 45 2.40 -6.68 4.39
N VAL A 46 1.07 -6.70 4.51
CA VAL A 46 0.31 -5.58 5.05
C VAL A 46 -0.30 -6.02 6.37
N THR A 47 0.06 -5.31 7.43
CA THR A 47 -0.43 -5.63 8.78
C THR A 47 -1.66 -4.79 9.10
N HIS A 48 -2.49 -5.32 9.99
CA HIS A 48 -3.71 -4.66 10.46
C HIS A 48 -3.68 -4.52 11.99
N ASP A 49 -4.47 -3.58 12.50
CA ASP A 49 -4.45 -3.29 13.93
C ASP A 49 -5.08 -4.39 14.81
N ASP A 50 -5.73 -5.36 14.19
CA ASP A 50 -6.31 -6.53 14.89
C ASP A 50 -5.37 -7.73 14.93
N ASP A 51 -4.07 -7.54 14.64
CA ASP A 51 -3.04 -8.57 14.58
C ASP A 51 -3.14 -9.51 13.37
N THR A 52 -4.07 -9.28 12.47
CA THR A 52 -4.08 -9.99 11.19
C THR A 52 -3.11 -9.33 10.21
N TYR A 53 -2.74 -10.06 9.17
CA TYR A 53 -1.93 -9.51 8.10
C TYR A 53 -2.23 -10.24 6.79
N ASP A 54 -2.01 -9.54 5.68
CA ASP A 54 -2.07 -10.10 4.35
C ASP A 54 -0.66 -10.27 3.79
N MET A 55 -0.37 -11.44 3.26
CA MET A 55 0.84 -11.64 2.47
C MET A 55 0.45 -11.66 1.00
N ILE A 56 0.99 -10.72 0.23
CA ILE A 56 0.54 -10.43 -1.13
C ILE A 56 1.70 -10.65 -2.10
N SER A 57 1.44 -11.43 -3.16
CA SER A 57 2.37 -11.48 -4.29
C SER A 57 2.26 -10.16 -5.08
N ALA A 58 3.39 -9.55 -5.40
CA ALA A 58 3.41 -8.31 -6.17
C ALA A 58 2.72 -8.48 -7.53
N LEU A 59 2.73 -9.69 -8.09
CA LEU A 59 2.09 -9.97 -9.39
C LEU A 59 0.56 -9.91 -9.32
N LEU A 60 -0.02 -9.99 -8.12
CA LEU A 60 -1.47 -9.94 -7.96
C LEU A 60 -2.01 -8.51 -7.80
N ILE A 61 -1.14 -7.53 -7.69
CA ILE A 61 -1.56 -6.14 -7.55
C ILE A 61 -1.99 -5.61 -8.92
N SER A 62 -3.24 -5.17 -9.00
CA SER A 62 -3.78 -4.62 -10.26
C SER A 62 -3.60 -3.10 -10.33
N ARG A 63 -3.75 -2.41 -9.20
CA ARG A 63 -3.55 -0.96 -9.12
C ARG A 63 -3.45 -0.51 -7.68
N VAL A 64 -2.94 0.70 -7.50
CA VAL A 64 -2.92 1.37 -6.20
C VAL A 64 -3.63 2.71 -6.36
N ILE A 65 -4.57 2.97 -5.46
CA ILE A 65 -5.28 4.26 -5.42
C ILE A 65 -4.76 5.03 -4.23
N VAL A 66 -4.12 6.16 -4.50
CA VAL A 66 -3.56 7.04 -3.47
C VAL A 66 -4.63 8.05 -3.10
N ASP A 67 -4.81 8.29 -1.78
CA ASP A 67 -5.78 9.26 -1.30
C ASP A 67 -5.44 10.66 -1.80
N ALA A 68 -6.44 11.54 -1.84
CA ALA A 68 -6.20 12.94 -2.15
C ALA A 68 -5.28 13.55 -1.08
N HIS A 69 -4.30 14.32 -1.51
CA HIS A 69 -3.47 15.08 -0.58
C HIS A 69 -4.34 16.05 0.21
N PRO A 70 -4.18 16.18 1.54
CA PRO A 70 -5.02 17.06 2.35
C PRO A 70 -5.10 18.49 1.83
N ASP A 71 -4.01 19.01 1.27
CA ASP A 71 -3.96 20.37 0.72
C ASP A 71 -4.82 20.54 -0.53
N ASN A 72 -5.18 19.46 -1.19
CA ASN A 72 -6.02 19.49 -2.39
C ASN A 72 -7.51 19.48 -2.07
N ILE A 73 -7.87 19.12 -0.86
CA ILE A 73 -9.26 18.96 -0.45
C ILE A 73 -9.95 20.31 -0.36
N ALA A 74 -9.22 21.36 -0.04
CA ALA A 74 -9.74 22.71 0.12
C ALA A 74 -10.00 23.44 -1.20
N ALA A 75 -9.59 22.87 -2.30
CA ALA A 75 -9.71 23.53 -3.60
C ALA A 75 -11.15 23.55 -4.13
#